data_96f884cb7d9113d7aea9f03b58910f05
#
_entry.id   96f884cb7d9113d7aea9f03b58910f05
#
_cell.length_a   1.000
_cell.length_b   1.000
_cell.length_c   1.000
_cell.angle_alpha   90.00
_cell.angle_beta   90.00
_cell.angle_gamma   90.00
#
_symmetry.space_group_name_H-M   'P 1'
#
loop_
_entity.id
_entity.type
_entity.pdbx_description
1 polymer ?
#
loop_
_entity_poly.entity_id
_entity_poly.type
_entity_poly.pdbx_seq_one_letter_code
_entity_poly.pdbx_strand_id
1 'polypeptide(L)'
;MPTKMTAKHASSSKLEIDIQFASAAIENKVITIASLAVIKKWVNAAVQLNGLITLRFVNATEGKKLNFSFRIKDKATNVLTFPYELTKKTVVADIIFCLPVIQKEASEQGKAVKAHLAHLIIHGCLHAQGLDHEKDQEAKKMEFQEIKLLKYLGFPNPYTPI
;
A
#
# COMPACT_ATOMS: atom_id res chain seq x y z
N MET A 1 22.63 -11.67 -15.88
CA MET A 1 22.17 -11.52 -16.61
C MET A 1 21.80 -11.20 -16.96
N PRO A 2 21.70 -11.37 -16.83
CA PRO A 2 21.01 -11.06 -17.49
C PRO A 2 20.47 -10.75 -17.81
N THR A 3 20.13 -10.92 -17.55
CA THR A 3 19.46 -10.77 -18.23
C THR A 3 18.95 -10.39 -18.40
N LYS A 4 18.71 -10.41 -18.25
CA LYS A 4 18.13 -10.19 -18.80
C LYS A 4 17.77 -9.71 -19.21
N MET A 5 17.52 -9.93 -19.11
CA MET A 5 17.07 -9.60 -19.93
C MET A 5 16.93 -9.08 -20.35
N THR A 6 16.88 -9.19 -20.31
CA THR A 6 16.58 -8.78 -21.13
C THR A 6 16.31 -8.15 -21.55
N ALA A 7 16.37 -8.16 -21.80
CA ALA A 7 15.88 -7.60 -22.49
C ALA A 7 15.39 -7.18 -22.76
N LYS A 8 15.29 -7.24 -22.80
CA LYS A 8 14.64 -6.98 -23.19
C LYS A 8 14.11 -6.39 -23.12
N HIS A 9 13.85 -6.43 -22.89
CA HIS A 9 13.15 -6.00 -22.88
C HIS A 9 13.03 -5.20 -22.67
N ALA A 10 13.48 -5.21 -23.11
CA ALA A 10 13.24 -4.60 -22.89
C ALA A 10 12.98 -3.68 -22.50
N SER A 11 13.42 -3.45 -22.71
CA SER A 11 12.63 -2.39 -22.54
C SER A 11 11.48 -2.43 -21.68
N SER A 12 11.21 -3.22 -21.29
CA SER A 12 10.01 -3.28 -20.56
C SER A 12 10.20 -2.65 -19.21
N SER A 13 9.62 -1.52 -19.13
CA SER A 13 9.36 -0.90 -17.90
C SER A 13 8.52 -1.84 -17.07
N LYS A 14 9.02 -2.22 -15.97
CA LYS A 14 8.34 -3.19 -15.13
C LYS A 14 8.43 -2.81 -13.68
N LEU A 15 7.29 -2.86 -13.02
CA LEU A 15 7.23 -2.72 -11.59
C LEU A 15 7.30 -4.10 -10.96
N GLU A 16 8.28 -4.30 -10.08
CA GLU A 16 8.33 -5.48 -9.25
C GLU A 16 7.56 -5.22 -7.96
N ILE A 17 6.80 -6.20 -7.51
CA ILE A 17 6.01 -6.11 -6.28
C ILE A 17 6.39 -7.30 -5.41
N ASP A 18 6.97 -7.00 -4.25
CA ASP A 18 7.35 -8.00 -3.26
C ASP A 18 6.40 -7.90 -2.08
N ILE A 19 5.85 -9.03 -1.64
CA ILE A 19 4.90 -9.06 -0.53
C ILE A 19 5.49 -9.93 0.57
N GLN A 20 5.64 -9.35 1.76
CA GLN A 20 6.27 -9.98 2.91
C GLN A 20 5.29 -10.03 4.10
N PHE A 21 5.48 -11.02 4.96
CA PHE A 21 4.65 -11.20 6.15
C PHE A 21 5.53 -11.43 7.37
N ALA A 22 5.14 -10.84 8.49
CA ALA A 22 5.89 -11.00 9.74
C ALA A 22 5.83 -12.43 10.27
N SER A 23 4.78 -13.18 9.94
CA SER A 23 4.58 -14.55 10.43
C SER A 23 3.61 -15.30 9.51
N ALA A 24 3.58 -16.63 9.66
CA ALA A 24 2.61 -17.45 8.93
C ALA A 24 1.17 -17.09 9.32
N ALA A 25 0.94 -16.72 10.57
CA ALA A 25 -0.39 -16.31 11.02
C ALA A 25 -0.86 -15.05 10.32
N ILE A 26 0.03 -14.07 10.17
CA ILE A 26 -0.29 -12.82 9.43
C ILE A 26 -0.55 -13.14 7.95
N GLU A 27 0.29 -13.99 7.36
CA GLU A 27 0.11 -14.39 5.97
C GLU A 27 -1.26 -15.02 5.74
N ASN A 28 -1.66 -15.96 6.58
CA ASN A 28 -2.94 -16.64 6.47
C ASN A 28 -4.10 -15.66 6.57
N LYS A 29 -4.02 -14.69 7.47
CA LYS A 29 -5.07 -13.68 7.63
C LYS A 29 -5.17 -12.78 6.41
N VAL A 30 -4.04 -12.33 5.87
CA VAL A 30 -4.03 -11.48 4.67
C VAL A 30 -4.61 -12.22 3.48
N ILE A 31 -4.16 -13.45 3.23
CA ILE A 31 -4.60 -14.23 2.08
C ILE A 31 -6.10 -14.55 2.16
N THR A 32 -6.64 -14.69 3.38
CA THR A 32 -8.07 -14.86 3.58
C THR A 32 -8.85 -13.61 3.15
N ILE A 33 -8.26 -12.42 3.31
CA ILE A 33 -8.89 -11.17 2.90
C ILE A 33 -8.77 -10.98 1.39
N ALA A 34 -7.58 -11.17 0.83
CA ALA A 34 -7.30 -10.99 -0.58
C ALA A 34 -6.10 -11.84 -1.01
N SER A 35 -6.17 -12.45 -2.20
CA SER A 35 -5.07 -13.23 -2.71
C SER A 35 -3.89 -12.33 -3.08
N LEU A 36 -2.70 -12.93 -3.20
CA LEU A 36 -1.51 -12.19 -3.63
C LEU A 36 -1.72 -11.56 -5.02
N ALA A 37 -2.36 -12.29 -5.92
CA ALA A 37 -2.64 -11.79 -7.27
C ALA A 37 -3.54 -10.54 -7.22
N VAL A 38 -4.55 -10.55 -6.36
CA VAL A 38 -5.46 -9.42 -6.20
C VAL A 38 -4.72 -8.22 -5.60
N ILE A 39 -3.89 -8.44 -4.59
CA ILE A 39 -3.11 -7.37 -3.98
C ILE A 39 -2.17 -6.73 -5.03
N LYS A 40 -1.49 -7.56 -5.82
CA LYS A 40 -0.62 -7.05 -6.89
C LYS A 40 -1.40 -6.25 -7.93
N LYS A 41 -2.62 -6.67 -8.24
CA LYS A 41 -3.50 -5.92 -9.14
C LYS A 41 -3.79 -4.52 -8.59
N TRP A 42 -4.05 -4.42 -7.28
CA TRP A 42 -4.29 -3.11 -6.66
C TRP A 42 -3.05 -2.20 -6.75
N VAL A 43 -1.87 -2.75 -6.47
CA VAL A 43 -0.63 -1.99 -6.57
C VAL A 43 -0.40 -1.53 -8.01
N ASN A 44 -0.58 -2.43 -8.97
CA ASN A 44 -0.39 -2.09 -10.38
C ASN A 44 -1.37 -1.01 -10.86
N ALA A 45 -2.56 -0.96 -10.30
CA ALA A 45 -3.53 0.09 -10.63
C ALA A 45 -3.06 1.47 -10.16
N ALA A 46 -2.37 1.52 -9.01
CA ALA A 46 -1.95 2.77 -8.40
C ALA A 46 -0.56 3.24 -8.85
N VAL A 47 0.28 2.34 -9.35
CA VAL A 47 1.68 2.66 -9.68
C VAL A 47 1.92 2.45 -11.17
N GLN A 48 2.19 3.55 -11.88
CA GLN A 48 2.47 3.52 -13.32
C GLN A 48 3.97 3.57 -13.60
N LEU A 49 4.77 3.71 -12.56
CA LEU A 49 6.23 3.82 -12.68
C LEU A 49 6.88 2.44 -12.62
N ASN A 50 8.13 2.36 -13.08
CA ASN A 50 8.96 1.18 -12.93
C ASN A 50 9.52 1.15 -11.51
N GLY A 51 10.15 0.06 -11.14
CA GLY A 51 10.88 -0.01 -9.88
C GLY A 51 10.46 -1.16 -9.01
N LEU A 52 10.44 -0.93 -7.70
CA LEU A 52 10.14 -1.97 -6.72
C LEU A 52 9.28 -1.40 -5.59
N ILE A 53 8.12 -1.99 -5.39
CA ILE A 53 7.29 -1.72 -4.22
C ILE A 53 7.26 -2.97 -3.36
N THR A 54 7.69 -2.84 -2.12
CA THR A 54 7.62 -3.91 -1.14
C THR A 54 6.48 -3.62 -0.17
N LEU A 55 5.56 -4.56 -0.06
CA LEU A 55 4.47 -4.50 0.93
C LEU A 55 4.82 -5.47 2.04
N ARG A 56 4.87 -4.99 3.29
CA ARG A 56 5.10 -5.86 4.42
C ARG A 56 3.94 -5.76 5.39
N PHE A 57 3.36 -6.91 5.72
CA PHE A 57 2.24 -7.00 6.67
C PHE A 57 2.78 -7.46 8.01
N VAL A 58 2.52 -6.67 9.05
CA VAL A 58 3.09 -6.87 10.37
C VAL A 58 2.01 -6.97 11.44
N ASN A 59 2.41 -7.46 12.62
CA ASN A 59 1.55 -7.46 13.80
C ASN A 59 1.69 -6.13 14.54
N ALA A 60 0.91 -5.97 15.62
CA ALA A 60 0.90 -4.73 16.39
C ALA A 60 2.26 -4.41 17.02
N THR A 61 2.98 -5.43 17.47
CA THR A 61 4.29 -5.25 18.11
C THR A 61 5.32 -4.67 17.15
N GLU A 62 5.45 -5.27 15.97
CA GLU A 62 6.39 -4.76 14.96
C GLU A 62 5.94 -3.40 14.44
N GLY A 63 4.64 -3.22 14.21
CA GLY A 63 4.10 -1.93 13.76
C GLY A 63 4.37 -0.80 14.75
N LYS A 64 4.21 -1.08 16.04
CA LYS A 64 4.50 -0.12 17.10
C LYS A 64 5.99 0.24 17.14
N LYS A 65 6.87 -0.77 17.04
CA LYS A 65 8.33 -0.56 16.99
C LYS A 65 8.73 0.33 15.83
N LEU A 66 8.21 0.03 14.65
CA LEU A 66 8.54 0.79 13.45
C LEU A 66 8.03 2.24 13.56
N ASN A 67 6.82 2.42 14.06
CA ASN A 67 6.27 3.75 14.22
C ASN A 67 7.07 4.58 15.23
N PHE A 68 7.47 3.97 16.35
CA PHE A 68 8.30 4.62 17.36
C PHE A 68 9.68 4.98 16.80
N SER A 69 10.33 4.02 16.13
CA SER A 69 11.71 4.20 15.61
C SER A 69 11.79 5.26 14.53
N PHE A 70 10.79 5.36 13.67
CA PHE A 70 10.87 6.22 12.49
C PHE A 70 9.97 7.45 12.56
N ARG A 71 8.95 7.43 13.40
CA ARG A 71 8.00 8.54 13.52
C ARG A 71 7.90 9.08 14.93
N ILE A 72 8.65 8.50 15.85
CA ILE A 72 8.71 8.89 17.27
C ILE A 72 7.30 8.89 17.91
N LYS A 73 6.49 7.91 17.56
CA LYS A 73 5.15 7.71 18.13
C LYS A 73 5.06 6.33 18.74
N ASP A 74 4.70 6.25 19.99
CA ASP A 74 4.65 5.00 20.75
C ASP A 74 3.31 4.29 20.58
N LYS A 75 2.89 4.08 19.33
CA LYS A 75 1.68 3.30 19.02
C LYS A 75 1.76 2.79 17.59
N ALA A 76 1.06 1.69 17.30
CA ALA A 76 0.95 1.19 15.96
C ALA A 76 0.06 2.12 15.14
N THR A 77 0.41 2.30 13.87
CA THR A 77 -0.43 2.98 12.90
C THR A 77 -0.83 1.99 11.82
N ASN A 78 -1.81 2.33 10.98
CA ASN A 78 -2.30 1.40 9.95
C ASN A 78 -1.30 1.20 8.82
N VAL A 79 -0.67 2.27 8.31
CA VAL A 79 0.26 2.20 7.19
C VAL A 79 1.41 3.17 7.38
N LEU A 80 2.64 2.72 7.05
CA LEU A 80 3.85 3.52 7.04
C LEU A 80 4.52 3.38 5.68
N THR A 81 4.90 4.49 5.08
CA THR A 81 5.57 4.50 3.78
C THR A 81 6.99 5.00 3.92
N PHE A 82 7.95 4.23 3.39
CA PHE A 82 9.37 4.57 3.40
C PHE A 82 9.85 4.66 1.95
N PRO A 83 9.86 5.88 1.35
CA PRO A 83 10.35 6.03 -0.02
C PRO A 83 11.88 6.08 -0.03
N TYR A 84 12.48 5.37 -0.97
CA TYR A 84 13.94 5.36 -1.16
C TYR A 84 14.33 6.05 -2.46
N GLU A 85 13.50 5.95 -3.48
CA GLU A 85 13.77 6.57 -4.78
C GLU A 85 12.46 6.98 -5.43
N LEU A 86 12.43 8.19 -5.98
CA LEU A 86 11.31 8.64 -6.77
C LEU A 86 11.83 9.54 -7.88
N THR A 87 11.65 9.09 -9.12
CA THR A 87 11.97 9.88 -10.31
C THR A 87 10.72 9.93 -11.20
N LYS A 88 10.81 10.56 -12.34
CA LYS A 88 9.70 10.58 -13.30
C LYS A 88 9.38 9.18 -13.85
N LYS A 89 10.32 8.24 -13.75
CA LYS A 89 10.19 6.91 -14.34
C LYS A 89 10.21 5.77 -13.33
N THR A 90 10.75 6.00 -12.13
CA THR A 90 10.99 4.92 -11.17
C THR A 90 10.53 5.29 -9.76
N VAL A 91 10.08 4.28 -9.03
CA VAL A 91 9.78 4.38 -7.61
C VAL A 91 10.34 3.16 -6.90
N VAL A 92 11.00 3.38 -5.76
CA VAL A 92 11.43 2.31 -4.87
C VAL A 92 10.98 2.68 -3.47
N ALA A 93 10.14 1.86 -2.86
CA ALA A 93 9.59 2.15 -1.55
C ALA A 93 9.18 0.88 -0.82
N ASP A 94 9.22 0.95 0.51
CA ASP A 94 8.62 -0.04 1.39
C ASP A 94 7.36 0.54 1.97
N ILE A 95 6.29 -0.25 2.01
CA ILE A 95 5.03 0.15 2.62
C ILE A 95 4.66 -0.91 3.64
N ILE A 96 4.51 -0.49 4.89
CA ILE A 96 4.28 -1.38 6.03
C ILE A 96 2.82 -1.26 6.46
N PHE A 97 2.13 -2.38 6.54
CA PHE A 97 0.72 -2.45 6.93
C PHE A 97 0.58 -3.18 8.24
N CYS A 98 0.00 -2.52 9.25
CA CYS A 98 -0.26 -3.15 10.54
C CYS A 98 -1.64 -3.80 10.49
N LEU A 99 -1.68 -5.10 10.26
CA LEU A 99 -2.94 -5.81 10.03
C LEU A 99 -3.94 -5.69 11.17
N PRO A 100 -3.56 -5.87 12.46
CA PRO A 100 -4.53 -5.74 13.54
C PRO A 100 -5.19 -4.36 13.60
N VAL A 101 -4.44 -3.30 13.32
CA VAL A 101 -5.00 -1.93 13.30
C VAL A 101 -5.98 -1.79 12.14
N ILE A 102 -5.63 -2.33 10.97
CA ILE A 102 -6.49 -2.28 9.79
C ILE A 102 -7.82 -3.01 10.04
N GLN A 103 -7.74 -4.21 10.64
CA GLN A 103 -8.93 -4.99 10.98
C GLN A 103 -9.82 -4.26 11.97
N LYS A 104 -9.22 -3.66 12.99
CA LYS A 104 -9.96 -2.90 14.00
C LYS A 104 -10.65 -1.68 13.39
N GLU A 105 -9.94 -0.93 12.56
CA GLU A 105 -10.51 0.23 11.89
C GLU A 105 -11.69 -0.14 11.00
N ALA A 106 -11.54 -1.21 10.22
CA ALA A 106 -12.63 -1.66 9.35
C ALA A 106 -13.88 -1.98 10.17
N SER A 107 -13.69 -2.70 11.28
CA SER A 107 -14.80 -3.05 12.18
C SER A 107 -15.45 -1.79 12.76
N GLU A 108 -14.64 -0.86 13.28
CA GLU A 108 -15.14 0.36 13.89
C GLU A 108 -15.86 1.27 12.91
N GLN A 109 -15.42 1.28 11.65
CA GLN A 109 -16.01 2.10 10.60
C GLN A 109 -17.15 1.40 9.86
N GLY A 110 -17.45 0.15 10.21
CA GLY A 110 -18.49 -0.62 9.53
C GLY A 110 -18.18 -0.92 8.07
N LYS A 111 -16.89 -1.03 7.73
CA LYS A 111 -16.44 -1.30 6.37
C LYS A 111 -16.00 -2.75 6.21
N ALA A 112 -16.15 -3.28 5.00
CA ALA A 112 -15.56 -4.58 4.68
C ALA A 112 -14.03 -4.46 4.80
N VAL A 113 -13.40 -5.44 5.46
CA VAL A 113 -11.95 -5.38 5.67
C VAL A 113 -11.19 -5.38 4.34
N LYS A 114 -11.71 -6.07 3.33
CA LYS A 114 -11.09 -6.10 2.00
C LYS A 114 -11.09 -4.69 1.36
N ALA A 115 -12.20 -3.97 1.46
CA ALA A 115 -12.32 -2.62 0.93
C ALA A 115 -11.38 -1.66 1.66
N HIS A 116 -11.29 -1.79 2.99
CA HIS A 116 -10.40 -0.94 3.79
C HIS A 116 -8.94 -1.23 3.47
N LEU A 117 -8.58 -2.51 3.33
CA LEU A 117 -7.22 -2.90 2.95
C LEU A 117 -6.86 -2.36 1.56
N ALA A 118 -7.76 -2.50 0.59
CA ALA A 118 -7.54 -1.96 -0.76
C ALA A 118 -7.29 -0.46 -0.71
N HIS A 119 -8.09 0.27 0.07
CA HIS A 119 -7.91 1.71 0.24
C HIS A 119 -6.52 2.06 0.79
N LEU A 120 -6.09 1.36 1.83
CA LEU A 120 -4.80 1.64 2.44
C LEU A 120 -3.62 1.26 1.55
N ILE A 121 -3.74 0.20 0.77
CA ILE A 121 -2.71 -0.16 -0.21
C ILE A 121 -2.61 0.91 -1.29
N ILE A 122 -3.74 1.36 -1.85
CA ILE A 122 -3.76 2.44 -2.82
C ILE A 122 -3.17 3.72 -2.22
N HIS A 123 -3.59 4.07 -1.00
CA HIS A 123 -3.10 5.24 -0.28
C HIS A 123 -1.58 5.22 -0.12
N GLY A 124 -1.04 4.09 0.36
CA GLY A 124 0.41 3.93 0.52
C GLY A 124 1.17 4.05 -0.79
N CYS A 125 0.63 3.46 -1.86
CA CYS A 125 1.24 3.54 -3.18
C CYS A 125 1.25 4.96 -3.74
N LEU A 126 0.18 5.72 -3.55
CA LEU A 126 0.13 7.11 -3.98
C LEU A 126 1.10 7.97 -3.17
N HIS A 127 1.16 7.71 -1.86
CA HIS A 127 2.08 8.42 -0.98
C HIS A 127 3.55 8.15 -1.38
N ALA A 128 3.87 6.91 -1.75
CA ALA A 128 5.20 6.53 -2.22
C ALA A 128 5.58 7.29 -3.49
N GLN A 129 4.61 7.72 -4.27
CA GLN A 129 4.81 8.47 -5.51
C GLN A 129 4.74 9.98 -5.30
N GLY A 130 4.82 10.43 -4.07
CA GLY A 130 4.94 11.85 -3.75
C GLY A 130 3.66 12.59 -3.44
N LEU A 131 2.50 11.91 -3.51
CA LEU A 131 1.26 12.55 -3.08
C LEU A 131 1.23 12.62 -1.57
N ASP A 132 0.74 13.73 -1.03
CA ASP A 132 0.69 13.97 0.39
C ASP A 132 -0.71 14.43 0.79
N HIS A 133 -1.00 14.31 2.09
CA HIS A 133 -2.31 14.69 2.62
C HIS A 133 -2.22 15.72 3.75
N GLU A 134 -1.05 16.34 3.91
CA GLU A 134 -0.85 17.32 4.99
C GLU A 134 -1.47 18.68 4.68
N LYS A 135 -1.51 19.07 3.41
CA LYS A 135 -2.12 20.33 2.99
C LYS A 135 -3.46 20.06 2.33
N ASP A 136 -4.44 20.95 2.54
CA ASP A 136 -5.80 20.76 2.05
C ASP A 136 -5.89 20.45 0.55
N GLN A 137 -5.16 21.20 -0.28
CA GLN A 137 -5.19 20.97 -1.72
C GLN A 137 -4.56 19.63 -2.11
N GLU A 138 -3.47 19.27 -1.46
CA GLU A 138 -2.80 18.00 -1.70
C GLU A 138 -3.65 16.84 -1.20
N ALA A 139 -4.29 17.01 -0.04
CA ALA A 139 -5.19 16.00 0.50
C ALA A 139 -6.36 15.73 -0.43
N LYS A 140 -6.98 16.77 -0.97
CA LYS A 140 -8.09 16.63 -1.92
C LYS A 140 -7.66 15.93 -3.20
N LYS A 141 -6.48 16.26 -3.71
CA LYS A 141 -5.93 15.63 -4.91
C LYS A 141 -5.68 14.16 -4.68
N MET A 142 -5.11 13.82 -3.55
CA MET A 142 -4.84 12.43 -3.18
C MET A 142 -6.15 11.65 -3.01
N GLU A 143 -7.12 12.21 -2.29
CA GLU A 143 -8.42 11.58 -2.09
C GLU A 143 -9.14 11.37 -3.42
N PHE A 144 -9.06 12.33 -4.33
CA PHE A 144 -9.65 12.19 -5.66
C PHE A 144 -9.06 11.00 -6.40
N GLN A 145 -7.74 10.84 -6.35
CA GLN A 145 -7.07 9.70 -6.99
C GLN A 145 -7.46 8.38 -6.32
N GLU A 146 -7.54 8.36 -5.00
CA GLU A 146 -7.96 7.17 -4.26
C GLU A 146 -9.36 6.74 -4.67
N ILE A 147 -10.30 7.68 -4.69
CA ILE A 147 -11.69 7.41 -5.06
C ILE A 147 -11.78 6.85 -6.47
N LYS A 148 -11.06 7.47 -7.40
CA LYS A 148 -11.05 7.08 -8.80
C LYS A 148 -10.50 5.66 -8.99
N LEU A 149 -9.37 5.37 -8.37
CA LEU A 149 -8.72 4.05 -8.47
C LEU A 149 -9.57 2.96 -7.82
N LEU A 150 -10.11 3.24 -6.64
CA LEU A 150 -10.96 2.28 -5.95
C LEU A 150 -12.23 1.98 -6.74
N LYS A 151 -12.84 3.01 -7.34
CA LYS A 151 -14.00 2.81 -8.20
C LYS A 151 -13.66 1.91 -9.39
N TYR A 152 -12.51 2.15 -10.01
CA TYR A 152 -12.03 1.32 -11.12
C TYR A 152 -11.88 -0.13 -10.68
N LEU A 153 -11.45 -0.36 -9.46
CA LEU A 153 -11.25 -1.71 -8.92
C LEU A 153 -12.52 -2.34 -8.35
N GLY A 154 -13.62 -1.61 -8.36
CA GLY A 154 -14.92 -2.14 -7.90
C GLY A 154 -15.24 -1.86 -6.43
N PHE A 155 -14.55 -0.91 -5.82
CA PHE A 155 -14.79 -0.56 -4.42
C PHE A 155 -15.55 0.77 -4.28
N PRO A 156 -16.34 0.92 -3.21
CA PRO A 156 -17.05 2.18 -2.97
C PRO A 156 -16.10 3.29 -2.57
N ASN A 157 -16.59 4.53 -2.63
CA ASN A 157 -15.86 5.70 -2.15
C ASN A 157 -15.57 5.53 -0.64
N PRO A 158 -14.28 5.50 -0.24
CA PRO A 158 -13.94 5.26 1.18
C PRO A 158 -14.31 6.40 2.10
N TYR A 159 -14.59 7.57 1.56
CA TYR A 159 -14.88 8.78 2.34
C TYR A 159 -16.39 9.05 2.48
N THR A 160 -17.21 8.27 1.81
CA THR A 160 -18.67 8.41 1.93
C THR A 160 -19.14 7.73 3.20
N PRO A 161 -19.96 8.39 4.03
CA PRO A 161 -20.52 7.74 5.23
C PRO A 161 -21.35 6.53 4.85
N ILE A 162 -21.33 5.54 5.72
CA ILE A 162 -22.09 4.29 5.53
C ILE A 162 -23.51 4.46 6.06
#